data_cdb57e075784d0ff7090ba0602c48752
#
_entry.id   cdb57e075784d0ff7090ba0602c48752
#
_cell.length_a   1.000
_cell.length_b   1.000
_cell.length_c   1.000
_cell.angle_alpha   90.00
_cell.angle_beta   90.00
_cell.angle_gamma   90.00
#
_symmetry.space_group_name_H-M   'P 1'
#
loop_
_entity.id
_entity.type
_entity.pdbx_description
1 polymer ?
#
loop_
_entity_poly.entity_id
_entity_poly.type
_entity_poly.pdbx_seq_one_letter_code
_entity_poly.pdbx_strand_id
1 'polypeptide(L)'
;MQLGDLLALEPHGPDTWVGTGPSYPWGGLYGGQIVAQGLMAAAHSVPEEFAIHSLHAYFIRRGDASAPIRFEVDRIRDGRSFFTRRVVARQSTGAILNMSASFQLAEAGAEAQTIQMPDAPAPDSLKPDSWSPLFDRRQVPSTPESGRGQAWFRLLNEVGDQSVRHACALAYASDDMPMDAVIAVHPDRVTMKDVWATSLDHAIWFHRPLRAENWHLYDFAVHWLGGGRGLTLGHIFMPDGAH
;
A
#
# COMPACT_ATOMS: atom_id res chain seq x y z
N MET A 1 -0.31 17.40 -7.24
CA MET A 1 -1.00 16.75 -6.11
C MET A 1 0.06 16.15 -5.22
N GLN A 2 0.02 16.40 -3.92
CA GLN A 2 0.87 15.75 -2.92
C GLN A 2 0.08 14.61 -2.26
N LEU A 3 0.75 13.72 -1.54
CA LEU A 3 0.07 12.63 -0.84
C LEU A 3 -0.91 13.17 0.22
N GLY A 4 -0.56 14.26 0.89
CA GLY A 4 -1.45 14.94 1.84
C GLY A 4 -2.78 15.36 1.21
N ASP A 5 -2.76 15.85 -0.04
CA ASP A 5 -3.98 16.21 -0.78
C ASP A 5 -4.82 14.96 -1.10
N LEU A 6 -4.14 13.86 -1.49
CA LEU A 6 -4.79 12.58 -1.78
C LEU A 6 -5.51 12.00 -0.56
N LEU A 7 -4.95 12.18 0.63
CA LEU A 7 -5.48 11.70 1.90
C LEU A 7 -6.48 12.67 2.56
N ALA A 8 -6.67 13.87 2.02
CA ALA A 8 -7.64 14.84 2.49
C ALA A 8 -9.05 14.46 2.00
N LEU A 9 -9.69 13.52 2.71
CA LEU A 9 -11.03 13.05 2.38
C LEU A 9 -12.10 14.02 2.86
N GLU A 10 -13.12 14.26 2.04
CA GLU A 10 -14.25 15.09 2.40
C GLU A 10 -15.29 14.29 3.21
N PRO A 11 -15.74 14.77 4.38
CA PRO A 11 -16.81 14.11 5.15
C PRO A 11 -18.14 14.19 4.38
N HIS A 12 -18.84 13.06 4.30
CA HIS A 12 -20.10 12.95 3.56
C HIS A 12 -21.18 12.20 4.38
N GLY A 13 -21.32 12.57 5.63
CA GLY A 13 -22.21 11.96 6.61
C GLY A 13 -21.47 11.09 7.63
N PRO A 14 -22.19 10.44 8.54
CA PRO A 14 -21.59 9.57 9.55
C PRO A 14 -20.77 8.45 8.89
N ASP A 15 -19.54 8.27 9.36
CA ASP A 15 -18.64 7.21 8.92
C ASP A 15 -18.53 7.04 7.38
N THR A 16 -18.70 8.16 6.65
CA THR A 16 -18.64 8.20 5.19
C THR A 16 -17.76 9.34 4.72
N TRP A 17 -16.85 9.05 3.82
CA TRP A 17 -15.92 10.02 3.23
C TRP A 17 -15.86 9.90 1.71
N VAL A 18 -15.49 10.99 1.05
CA VAL A 18 -15.30 11.02 -0.39
C VAL A 18 -13.86 11.44 -0.69
N GLY A 19 -13.20 10.69 -1.55
CA GLY A 19 -11.85 10.97 -2.02
C GLY A 19 -11.79 11.06 -3.54
N THR A 20 -10.81 11.80 -4.04
CA THR A 20 -10.46 11.88 -5.45
C THR A 20 -8.97 11.56 -5.61
N GLY A 21 -8.50 11.38 -6.84
CA GLY A 21 -7.11 11.12 -7.12
C GLY A 21 -6.69 11.64 -8.50
N PRO A 22 -5.41 11.47 -8.85
CA PRO A 22 -4.90 11.84 -10.17
C PRO A 22 -5.35 10.85 -11.24
N SER A 23 -5.19 11.24 -12.49
CA SER A 23 -5.23 10.29 -13.61
C SER A 23 -3.94 9.48 -13.63
N TYR A 24 -4.06 8.17 -13.87
CA TYR A 24 -2.93 7.25 -13.97
C TYR A 24 -2.65 6.86 -15.42
N PRO A 25 -1.39 6.57 -15.80
CA PRO A 25 -1.02 6.29 -17.20
C PRO A 25 -1.76 5.08 -17.82
N TRP A 26 -2.23 4.14 -17.00
CA TRP A 26 -2.99 2.95 -17.44
C TRP A 26 -4.51 3.16 -17.50
N GLY A 27 -5.01 4.39 -17.24
CA GLY A 27 -6.41 4.78 -17.44
C GLY A 27 -7.41 4.18 -16.42
N GLY A 28 -6.95 3.65 -15.30
CA GLY A 28 -7.80 3.15 -14.20
C GLY A 28 -7.28 3.65 -12.87
N LEU A 29 -8.04 3.44 -11.79
CA LEU A 29 -7.56 3.74 -10.45
C LEU A 29 -6.36 2.87 -10.09
N TYR A 30 -5.42 3.45 -9.36
CA TYR A 30 -4.31 2.74 -8.74
C TYR A 30 -4.80 2.04 -7.45
N GLY A 31 -4.48 0.76 -7.28
CA GLY A 31 -4.93 -0.01 -6.11
C GLY A 31 -4.37 0.54 -4.81
N GLY A 32 -3.10 0.94 -4.81
CA GLY A 32 -2.47 1.59 -3.65
C GLY A 32 -3.16 2.89 -3.21
N GLN A 33 -3.71 3.68 -4.16
CA GLN A 33 -4.54 4.85 -3.82
C GLN A 33 -5.78 4.44 -3.05
N ILE A 34 -6.53 3.45 -3.56
CA ILE A 34 -7.81 3.05 -2.96
C ILE A 34 -7.58 2.48 -1.56
N VAL A 35 -6.51 1.70 -1.38
CA VAL A 35 -6.12 1.13 -0.07
C VAL A 35 -5.71 2.24 0.90
N ALA A 36 -4.86 3.18 0.48
CA ALA A 36 -4.41 4.29 1.32
C ALA A 36 -5.56 5.20 1.76
N GLN A 37 -6.46 5.58 0.84
CA GLN A 37 -7.65 6.37 1.15
C GLN A 37 -8.65 5.58 2.02
N GLY A 38 -8.83 4.28 1.79
CA GLY A 38 -9.64 3.41 2.63
C GLY A 38 -9.10 3.31 4.06
N LEU A 39 -7.78 3.20 4.22
CA LEU A 39 -7.14 3.21 5.53
C LEU A 39 -7.34 4.56 6.24
N MET A 40 -7.19 5.68 5.54
CA MET A 40 -7.45 7.01 6.09
C MET A 40 -8.91 7.16 6.52
N ALA A 41 -9.87 6.71 5.69
CA ALA A 41 -11.30 6.71 6.05
C ALA A 41 -11.58 5.89 7.32
N ALA A 42 -10.98 4.70 7.45
CA ALA A 42 -11.08 3.88 8.65
C ALA A 42 -10.54 4.62 9.89
N ALA A 43 -9.37 5.25 9.76
CA ALA A 43 -8.69 5.96 10.84
C ALA A 43 -9.47 7.16 11.36
N HIS A 44 -10.22 7.87 10.51
CA HIS A 44 -11.09 8.99 10.94
C HIS A 44 -12.16 8.59 11.97
N SER A 45 -12.45 7.29 12.10
CA SER A 45 -13.42 6.76 13.07
C SER A 45 -12.76 6.12 14.30
N VAL A 46 -11.43 6.20 14.43
CA VAL A 46 -10.62 5.60 15.50
C VAL A 46 -9.89 6.71 16.26
N PRO A 47 -9.79 6.67 17.61
CA PRO A 47 -8.99 7.62 18.37
C PRO A 47 -7.52 7.62 17.93
N GLU A 48 -6.88 8.79 17.93
CA GLU A 48 -5.53 8.99 17.36
C GLU A 48 -4.41 8.19 18.06
N GLU A 49 -4.61 7.84 19.33
CA GLU A 49 -3.67 7.02 20.09
C GLU A 49 -3.59 5.55 19.66
N PHE A 50 -4.52 5.10 18.79
CA PHE A 50 -4.49 3.75 18.24
C PHE A 50 -3.80 3.72 16.89
N ALA A 51 -2.73 2.96 16.78
CA ALA A 51 -2.00 2.74 15.53
C ALA A 51 -2.59 1.58 14.74
N ILE A 52 -2.59 1.69 13.42
CA ILE A 52 -2.88 0.55 12.53
C ILE A 52 -1.82 -0.53 12.73
N HIS A 53 -2.23 -1.80 12.87
CA HIS A 53 -1.32 -2.93 12.88
C HIS A 53 -1.54 -3.90 11.72
N SER A 54 -2.73 -3.91 11.10
CA SER A 54 -2.96 -4.74 9.89
C SER A 54 -4.14 -4.24 9.07
N LEU A 55 -4.09 -4.50 7.77
CA LEU A 55 -5.22 -4.39 6.87
C LEU A 55 -5.25 -5.57 5.89
N HIS A 56 -6.47 -5.90 5.39
CA HIS A 56 -6.71 -6.86 4.33
C HIS A 56 -7.76 -6.29 3.38
N ALA A 57 -7.43 -6.22 2.10
CA ALA A 57 -8.27 -5.64 1.06
C ALA A 57 -8.51 -6.64 -0.07
N TYR A 58 -9.74 -6.68 -0.59
CA TYR A 58 -10.11 -7.33 -1.84
C TYR A 58 -10.51 -6.27 -2.87
N PHE A 59 -9.92 -6.33 -4.04
CA PHE A 59 -10.31 -5.51 -5.19
C PHE A 59 -11.47 -6.19 -5.92
N ILE A 60 -12.60 -5.49 -6.01
CA ILE A 60 -13.86 -6.07 -6.48
C ILE A 60 -14.11 -5.75 -7.95
N ARG A 61 -13.78 -4.52 -8.37
CA ARG A 61 -13.94 -4.01 -9.74
C ARG A 61 -12.87 -2.98 -10.04
N ARG A 62 -12.57 -2.81 -11.32
CA ARG A 62 -11.76 -1.68 -11.77
C ARG A 62 -12.51 -0.38 -11.47
N GLY A 63 -11.83 0.55 -10.82
CA GLY A 63 -12.32 1.89 -10.56
C GLY A 63 -11.99 2.86 -11.71
N ASP A 64 -12.81 3.90 -11.82
CA ASP A 64 -12.63 5.02 -12.74
C ASP A 64 -11.84 6.13 -12.01
N ALA A 65 -10.66 6.49 -12.54
CA ALA A 65 -9.81 7.53 -11.96
C ALA A 65 -10.41 8.95 -12.10
N SER A 66 -11.37 9.17 -12.99
CA SER A 66 -12.04 10.46 -13.18
C SER A 66 -13.23 10.69 -12.24
N ALA A 67 -13.69 9.65 -11.55
CA ALA A 67 -14.84 9.69 -10.68
C ALA A 67 -14.43 9.68 -9.19
N PRO A 68 -15.16 10.41 -8.32
CA PRO A 68 -14.90 10.36 -6.88
C PRO A 68 -15.17 8.95 -6.33
N ILE A 69 -14.50 8.63 -5.22
CA ILE A 69 -14.64 7.38 -4.51
C ILE A 69 -15.32 7.66 -3.17
N ARG A 70 -16.41 6.98 -2.90
CA ARG A 70 -17.12 7.02 -1.61
C ARG A 70 -16.63 5.85 -0.75
N PHE A 71 -16.12 6.16 0.44
CA PHE A 71 -15.67 5.22 1.44
C PHE A 71 -16.69 5.15 2.57
N GLU A 72 -17.32 3.99 2.75
CA GLU A 72 -18.28 3.70 3.82
C GLU A 72 -17.58 2.84 4.86
N VAL A 73 -17.59 3.28 6.13
CA VAL A 73 -16.88 2.61 7.22
C VAL A 73 -17.88 2.00 8.21
N ASP A 74 -17.79 0.70 8.40
CA ASP A 74 -18.50 -0.03 9.44
C ASP A 74 -17.62 -0.15 10.68
N ARG A 75 -18.15 0.26 11.85
CA ARG A 75 -17.50 0.08 13.15
C ARG A 75 -17.77 -1.34 13.66
N ILE A 76 -16.89 -2.29 13.28
CA ILE A 76 -17.05 -3.71 13.66
C ILE A 76 -16.78 -3.90 15.16
N ARG A 77 -15.77 -3.19 15.69
CA ARG A 77 -15.39 -3.26 17.09
C ARG A 77 -14.85 -1.94 17.58
N ASP A 78 -15.35 -1.49 18.73
CA ASP A 78 -14.79 -0.42 19.55
C ASP A 78 -14.42 -1.03 20.91
N GLY A 79 -13.14 -1.35 21.09
CA GLY A 79 -12.62 -1.98 22.31
C GLY A 79 -11.65 -1.08 23.04
N ARG A 80 -11.26 -1.49 24.25
CA ARG A 80 -10.32 -0.71 25.08
C ARG A 80 -8.89 -0.73 24.51
N SER A 81 -8.45 -1.82 23.87
CA SER A 81 -7.10 -1.99 23.34
C SER A 81 -7.06 -2.18 21.83
N PHE A 82 -8.20 -2.50 21.18
CA PHE A 82 -8.29 -2.75 19.76
C PHE A 82 -9.55 -2.16 19.15
N PHE A 83 -9.40 -1.61 17.94
CA PHE A 83 -10.50 -1.18 17.08
C PHE A 83 -10.45 -1.95 15.77
N THR A 84 -11.62 -2.35 15.25
CA THR A 84 -11.71 -3.01 13.94
C THR A 84 -12.70 -2.25 13.07
N ARG A 85 -12.30 -1.97 11.84
CA ARG A 85 -13.10 -1.25 10.84
C ARG A 85 -13.21 -2.09 9.58
N ARG A 86 -14.37 -2.08 8.97
CA ARG A 86 -14.57 -2.54 7.61
C ARG A 86 -14.84 -1.34 6.73
N VAL A 87 -14.21 -1.27 5.58
CA VAL A 87 -14.38 -0.19 4.61
C VAL A 87 -14.85 -0.77 3.28
N VAL A 88 -15.90 -0.19 2.72
CA VAL A 88 -16.32 -0.47 1.35
C VAL A 88 -16.14 0.80 0.52
N ALA A 89 -15.24 0.75 -0.46
CA ALA A 89 -15.08 1.83 -1.43
C ALA A 89 -16.03 1.61 -2.61
N ARG A 90 -16.77 2.65 -3.01
CA ARG A 90 -17.79 2.59 -4.06
C ARG A 90 -17.62 3.70 -5.07
N GLN A 91 -18.01 3.38 -6.29
CA GLN A 91 -18.33 4.34 -7.35
C GLN A 91 -19.71 4.03 -7.94
N SER A 92 -20.14 4.72 -8.99
CA SER A 92 -21.46 4.52 -9.62
C SER A 92 -21.73 3.09 -10.06
N THR A 93 -20.69 2.33 -10.41
CA THR A 93 -20.77 0.93 -10.81
C THR A 93 -20.88 -0.06 -9.64
N GLY A 94 -20.83 0.41 -8.40
CA GLY A 94 -20.90 -0.39 -7.18
C GLY A 94 -19.60 -0.44 -6.39
N ALA A 95 -19.41 -1.46 -5.56
CA ALA A 95 -18.20 -1.63 -4.77
C ALA A 95 -16.99 -1.90 -5.67
N ILE A 96 -15.89 -1.16 -5.44
CA ILE A 96 -14.59 -1.35 -6.11
C ILE A 96 -13.56 -1.97 -5.18
N LEU A 97 -13.71 -1.81 -3.85
CA LEU A 97 -12.86 -2.42 -2.84
C LEU A 97 -13.69 -2.78 -1.61
N ASN A 98 -13.34 -3.87 -0.93
CA ASN A 98 -13.76 -4.23 0.41
C ASN A 98 -12.52 -4.50 1.25
N MET A 99 -12.36 -3.79 2.37
CA MET A 99 -11.16 -3.85 3.20
C MET A 99 -11.56 -3.96 4.68
N SER A 100 -10.78 -4.70 5.46
CA SER A 100 -10.81 -4.65 6.92
C SER A 100 -9.49 -4.08 7.43
N ALA A 101 -9.54 -3.26 8.47
CA ALA A 101 -8.40 -2.66 9.14
C ALA A 101 -8.52 -2.82 10.65
N SER A 102 -7.41 -3.13 11.32
CA SER A 102 -7.35 -3.32 12.77
C SER A 102 -6.28 -2.43 13.39
N PHE A 103 -6.69 -1.73 14.46
CA PHE A 103 -5.88 -0.75 15.17
C PHE A 103 -5.66 -1.21 16.59
N GLN A 104 -4.51 -0.88 17.16
CA GLN A 104 -4.11 -1.25 18.52
C GLN A 104 -3.56 -0.04 19.28
N LEU A 105 -3.91 0.05 20.56
CA LEU A 105 -3.22 0.94 21.49
C LEU A 105 -1.78 0.45 21.69
N ALA A 106 -0.80 1.35 21.61
CA ALA A 106 0.59 0.97 21.79
C ALA A 106 0.84 0.34 23.14
N GLU A 107 1.47 -0.82 23.16
CA GLU A 107 1.85 -1.55 24.36
C GLU A 107 3.36 -1.83 24.35
N ALA A 108 4.01 -1.69 25.49
CA ALA A 108 5.40 -2.12 25.65
C ALA A 108 5.46 -3.65 25.74
N GLY A 109 6.42 -4.26 25.07
CA GLY A 109 6.58 -5.72 25.07
C GLY A 109 7.96 -6.15 24.59
N ALA A 110 8.21 -7.46 24.59
CA ALA A 110 9.41 -8.02 23.99
C ALA A 110 9.32 -7.93 22.46
N GLU A 111 10.44 -7.58 21.83
CA GLU A 111 10.56 -7.53 20.38
C GLU A 111 11.52 -8.61 19.88
N ALA A 112 11.18 -9.25 18.78
CA ALA A 112 12.04 -10.18 18.06
C ALA A 112 11.78 -10.04 16.57
N GLN A 113 12.84 -9.92 15.80
CA GLN A 113 12.79 -9.92 14.35
C GLN A 113 13.63 -11.09 13.84
N THR A 114 13.02 -11.99 13.07
CA THR A 114 13.69 -13.16 12.50
C THR A 114 14.04 -12.98 11.02
N ILE A 115 13.37 -12.05 10.35
CA ILE A 115 13.61 -11.71 8.95
C ILE A 115 14.74 -10.68 8.88
N GLN A 116 15.69 -10.90 7.99
CA GLN A 116 16.81 -9.98 7.78
C GLN A 116 16.65 -9.21 6.47
N MET A 117 17.02 -7.95 6.51
CA MET A 117 17.11 -7.13 5.31
C MET A 117 18.15 -7.73 4.36
N PRO A 118 17.81 -7.98 3.09
CA PRO A 118 18.77 -8.46 2.12
C PRO A 118 19.80 -7.37 1.79
N ASP A 119 20.99 -7.81 1.33
CA ASP A 119 21.98 -6.89 0.78
C ASP A 119 21.42 -6.17 -0.45
N ALA A 120 21.48 -4.85 -0.44
CA ALA A 120 21.06 -4.01 -1.55
C ALA A 120 22.00 -2.81 -1.69
N PRO A 121 22.29 -2.36 -2.91
CA PRO A 121 23.02 -1.12 -3.13
C PRO A 121 22.33 0.06 -2.45
N ALA A 122 23.11 0.99 -1.92
CA ALA A 122 22.55 2.21 -1.31
C ALA A 122 21.72 3.00 -2.35
N PRO A 123 20.60 3.62 -1.93
CA PRO A 123 19.71 4.30 -2.87
C PRO A 123 20.40 5.40 -3.70
N ASP A 124 21.37 6.10 -3.12
CA ASP A 124 22.10 7.16 -3.82
C ASP A 124 23.03 6.66 -4.95
N SER A 125 23.33 5.36 -4.98
CA SER A 125 24.05 4.72 -6.08
C SER A 125 23.16 4.30 -7.25
N LEU A 126 21.85 4.37 -7.10
CA LEU A 126 20.86 3.93 -8.07
C LEU A 126 20.19 5.12 -8.78
N LYS A 127 19.69 4.90 -10.00
CA LYS A 127 18.99 5.92 -10.75
C LYS A 127 17.52 5.99 -10.32
N PRO A 128 16.93 7.21 -10.25
CA PRO A 128 15.48 7.35 -10.08
C PRO A 128 14.72 6.72 -11.25
N ASP A 129 13.63 6.01 -10.95
CA ASP A 129 12.77 5.40 -11.97
C ASP A 129 11.28 5.40 -11.59
N SER A 130 10.84 6.37 -10.78
CA SER A 130 9.46 6.48 -10.35
C SER A 130 8.53 6.94 -11.47
N TRP A 131 7.39 6.26 -11.65
CA TRP A 131 6.27 6.73 -12.46
C TRP A 131 5.40 7.74 -11.69
N SER A 132 5.45 7.73 -10.37
CA SER A 132 4.66 8.59 -9.49
C SER A 132 5.46 9.84 -9.08
N PRO A 133 4.86 11.04 -9.15
CA PRO A 133 5.50 12.24 -8.63
C PRO A 133 5.48 12.33 -7.10
N LEU A 134 4.88 11.38 -6.41
CA LEU A 134 4.78 11.35 -4.95
C LEU A 134 6.03 10.75 -4.30
N PHE A 135 6.70 9.82 -4.97
CA PHE A 135 7.80 9.03 -4.43
C PHE A 135 9.06 9.14 -5.28
N ASP A 136 10.22 9.18 -4.62
CA ASP A 136 11.48 8.79 -5.22
C ASP A 136 11.58 7.26 -5.11
N ARG A 137 11.53 6.56 -6.25
CA ARG A 137 11.74 5.12 -6.37
C ARG A 137 13.07 4.87 -7.04
N ARG A 138 13.79 3.88 -6.53
CA ARG A 138 15.07 3.46 -7.08
C ARG A 138 15.15 1.95 -7.13
N GLN A 139 14.99 1.39 -8.32
CA GLN A 139 14.98 -0.06 -8.51
C GLN A 139 16.35 -0.66 -8.31
N VAL A 140 16.41 -1.73 -7.52
CA VAL A 140 17.62 -2.55 -7.38
C VAL A 140 17.66 -3.53 -8.56
N PRO A 141 18.78 -3.62 -9.29
CA PRO A 141 18.92 -4.57 -10.39
C PRO A 141 18.72 -6.01 -9.91
N SER A 142 17.87 -6.75 -10.59
CA SER A 142 17.61 -8.17 -10.32
C SER A 142 17.54 -8.94 -11.64
N THR A 143 17.75 -10.27 -11.57
CA THR A 143 17.50 -11.13 -12.73
C THR A 143 16.08 -11.71 -12.66
N PRO A 144 15.42 -11.96 -13.79
CA PRO A 144 14.09 -12.58 -13.81
C PRO A 144 14.06 -13.91 -13.05
N GLU A 145 15.12 -14.69 -13.13
CA GLU A 145 15.25 -16.00 -12.50
C GLU A 145 15.27 -15.94 -10.97
N SER A 146 15.57 -14.76 -10.39
CA SER A 146 15.57 -14.57 -8.93
C SER A 146 14.18 -14.65 -8.32
N GLY A 147 13.14 -14.37 -9.12
CA GLY A 147 11.75 -14.26 -8.61
C GLY A 147 11.58 -13.12 -7.61
N ARG A 148 12.52 -12.16 -7.59
CA ARG A 148 12.51 -11.03 -6.65
C ARG A 148 12.46 -9.70 -7.39
N GLY A 149 11.69 -8.77 -6.83
CA GLY A 149 11.69 -7.36 -7.18
C GLY A 149 12.05 -6.54 -5.95
N GLN A 150 13.07 -5.69 -6.06
CA GLN A 150 13.52 -4.85 -4.97
C GLN A 150 13.61 -3.40 -5.42
N ALA A 151 13.17 -2.48 -4.57
CA ALA A 151 13.39 -1.05 -4.79
C ALA A 151 13.41 -0.28 -3.46
N TRP A 152 14.15 0.79 -3.46
CA TRP A 152 14.07 1.80 -2.43
C TRP A 152 12.94 2.79 -2.76
N PHE A 153 12.15 3.12 -1.75
CA PHE A 153 11.11 4.15 -1.83
C PHE A 153 11.27 5.16 -0.71
N ARG A 154 11.01 6.41 -1.01
CA ARG A 154 10.75 7.46 -0.02
C ARG A 154 9.70 8.43 -0.57
N LEU A 155 8.90 8.99 0.31
CA LEU A 155 7.98 10.06 -0.02
C LEU A 155 8.76 11.36 -0.27
N LEU A 156 8.38 12.12 -1.30
CA LEU A 156 9.08 13.37 -1.67
C LEU A 156 8.63 14.59 -0.86
N ASN A 157 7.43 14.54 -0.28
CA ASN A 157 6.85 15.66 0.46
C ASN A 157 6.39 15.19 1.84
N GLU A 158 6.52 16.05 2.84
CA GLU A 158 6.04 15.76 4.19
C GLU A 158 4.53 15.56 4.22
N VAL A 159 4.08 14.62 5.06
CA VAL A 159 2.65 14.31 5.27
C VAL A 159 2.16 14.70 6.67
N GLY A 160 3.01 15.34 7.48
CA GLY A 160 2.76 15.68 8.88
C GLY A 160 3.13 14.52 9.83
N ASP A 161 2.83 14.68 11.12
CA ASP A 161 3.36 13.78 12.17
C ASP A 161 2.41 12.64 12.55
N GLN A 162 1.19 12.62 12.02
CA GLN A 162 0.23 11.55 12.32
C GLN A 162 0.71 10.21 11.74
N SER A 163 0.89 9.22 12.60
CA SER A 163 1.41 7.89 12.23
C SER A 163 0.61 7.21 11.11
N VAL A 164 -0.70 7.40 11.10
CA VAL A 164 -1.57 6.84 10.06
C VAL A 164 -1.27 7.39 8.66
N ARG A 165 -0.82 8.66 8.55
CA ARG A 165 -0.45 9.22 7.24
C ARG A 165 0.76 8.54 6.63
N HIS A 166 1.74 8.19 7.46
CA HIS A 166 2.91 7.42 7.04
C HIS A 166 2.54 5.98 6.69
N ALA A 167 1.64 5.36 7.45
CA ALA A 167 1.09 4.04 7.11
C ALA A 167 0.32 4.06 5.78
N CYS A 168 -0.45 5.12 5.49
CA CYS A 168 -1.10 5.32 4.19
C CYS A 168 -0.10 5.49 3.05
N ALA A 169 1.03 6.19 3.30
CA ALA A 169 2.10 6.31 2.31
C ALA A 169 2.72 4.96 1.96
N LEU A 170 3.00 4.14 2.99
CA LEU A 170 3.48 2.77 2.79
C LEU A 170 2.44 1.92 2.05
N ALA A 171 1.17 1.97 2.44
CA ALA A 171 0.10 1.25 1.78
C ALA A 171 -0.08 1.67 0.30
N TYR A 172 0.10 2.97 0.00
CA TYR A 172 0.12 3.46 -1.38
C TYR A 172 1.28 2.86 -2.18
N ALA A 173 2.50 2.92 -1.64
CA ALA A 173 3.69 2.47 -2.36
C ALA A 173 3.80 0.94 -2.48
N SER A 174 3.21 0.18 -1.55
CA SER A 174 3.33 -1.28 -1.52
C SER A 174 2.62 -2.01 -2.67
N ASP A 175 1.70 -1.34 -3.39
CA ASP A 175 1.02 -1.90 -4.56
C ASP A 175 1.78 -1.64 -5.89
N ASP A 176 2.95 -0.97 -5.84
CA ASP A 176 3.69 -0.60 -7.06
C ASP A 176 4.44 -1.80 -7.68
N MET A 177 5.08 -2.64 -6.88
CA MET A 177 6.03 -3.65 -7.36
C MET A 177 5.52 -5.09 -7.50
N PRO A 178 4.48 -5.54 -6.79
CA PRO A 178 4.11 -6.97 -6.78
C PRO A 178 3.85 -7.56 -8.16
N MET A 179 3.23 -6.79 -9.05
CA MET A 179 2.90 -7.23 -10.40
C MET A 179 4.14 -7.33 -11.30
N ASP A 180 5.06 -6.37 -11.20
CA ASP A 180 6.31 -6.38 -11.97
C ASP A 180 7.15 -7.62 -11.62
N ALA A 181 7.19 -8.01 -10.34
CA ALA A 181 7.88 -9.21 -9.90
C ALA A 181 7.27 -10.49 -10.50
N VAL A 182 5.93 -10.59 -10.55
CA VAL A 182 5.22 -11.75 -11.16
C VAL A 182 5.48 -11.82 -12.66
N ILE A 183 5.42 -10.69 -13.37
CA ILE A 183 5.66 -10.64 -14.81
C ILE A 183 7.10 -11.03 -15.14
N ALA A 184 8.07 -10.61 -14.34
CA ALA A 184 9.48 -10.93 -14.55
C ALA A 184 9.76 -12.44 -14.58
N VAL A 185 9.04 -13.25 -13.80
CA VAL A 185 9.21 -14.72 -13.77
C VAL A 185 8.30 -15.48 -14.74
N HIS A 186 7.50 -14.78 -15.55
CA HIS A 186 6.58 -15.46 -16.46
C HIS A 186 7.35 -16.30 -17.49
N PRO A 187 7.03 -17.60 -17.67
CA PRO A 187 7.80 -18.50 -18.54
C PRO A 187 7.83 -18.05 -19.99
N ASP A 188 6.77 -17.43 -20.49
CA ASP A 188 6.66 -16.94 -21.86
C ASP A 188 7.32 -15.56 -22.07
N ARG A 189 8.05 -15.03 -21.06
CA ARG A 189 8.76 -13.74 -21.15
C ARG A 189 7.86 -12.56 -21.57
N VAL A 190 6.63 -12.55 -21.07
CA VAL A 190 5.66 -11.47 -21.34
C VAL A 190 6.08 -10.16 -20.68
N THR A 191 5.51 -9.07 -21.17
CA THR A 191 5.63 -7.73 -20.59
C THR A 191 4.26 -7.21 -20.14
N MET A 192 4.23 -6.10 -19.42
CA MET A 192 2.97 -5.42 -19.04
C MET A 192 2.07 -5.05 -20.24
N LYS A 193 2.64 -5.00 -21.47
CA LYS A 193 1.86 -4.72 -22.69
C LYS A 193 1.17 -5.96 -23.26
N ASP A 194 1.68 -7.14 -22.91
CA ASP A 194 1.21 -8.41 -23.45
C ASP A 194 0.12 -9.04 -22.58
N VAL A 195 -0.02 -8.58 -21.34
CA VAL A 195 -0.97 -9.13 -20.38
C VAL A 195 -1.90 -8.06 -19.83
N TRP A 196 -3.12 -8.46 -19.54
CA TRP A 196 -4.02 -7.68 -18.73
C TRP A 196 -3.98 -8.25 -17.31
N ALA A 197 -3.47 -7.48 -16.36
CA ALA A 197 -3.30 -7.91 -15.00
C ALA A 197 -3.85 -6.86 -14.01
N THR A 198 -4.31 -7.32 -12.86
CA THR A 198 -4.84 -6.48 -11.77
C THR A 198 -4.63 -7.17 -10.44
N SER A 199 -4.46 -6.40 -9.38
CA SER A 199 -4.44 -6.91 -8.01
C SER A 199 -5.80 -7.52 -7.66
N LEU A 200 -5.81 -8.69 -7.02
CA LEU A 200 -7.02 -9.35 -6.53
C LEU A 200 -7.24 -9.05 -5.05
N ASP A 201 -6.18 -9.13 -4.26
CA ASP A 201 -6.16 -8.83 -2.84
C ASP A 201 -4.82 -8.23 -2.43
N HIS A 202 -4.83 -7.53 -1.28
CA HIS A 202 -3.67 -6.88 -0.71
C HIS A 202 -3.76 -6.91 0.81
N ALA A 203 -2.72 -7.43 1.46
CA ALA A 203 -2.63 -7.50 2.91
C ALA A 203 -1.35 -6.84 3.40
N ILE A 204 -1.42 -6.09 4.50
CA ILE A 204 -0.26 -5.43 5.11
C ILE A 204 -0.32 -5.63 6.63
N TRP A 205 0.82 -5.95 7.23
CA TRP A 205 1.05 -5.92 8.67
C TRP A 205 2.08 -4.85 9.00
N PHE A 206 1.72 -3.93 9.88
CA PHE A 206 2.57 -2.83 10.31
C PHE A 206 3.17 -3.20 11.68
N HIS A 207 4.48 -3.38 11.73
CA HIS A 207 5.17 -3.84 12.94
C HIS A 207 5.74 -2.69 13.76
N ARG A 208 6.14 -1.60 13.10
CA ARG A 208 6.80 -0.45 13.72
C ARG A 208 6.33 0.88 13.16
N PRO A 209 6.41 1.97 13.93
CA PRO A 209 6.25 3.31 13.38
C PRO A 209 7.30 3.58 12.30
N LEU A 210 6.90 4.26 11.24
CA LEU A 210 7.79 4.64 10.15
C LEU A 210 7.63 6.13 9.79
N ARG A 211 8.65 6.68 9.14
CA ARG A 211 8.60 8.01 8.50
C ARG A 211 8.75 7.80 7.01
N ALA A 212 7.68 8.04 6.25
CA ALA A 212 7.62 7.74 4.82
C ALA A 212 8.60 8.58 3.98
N GLU A 213 9.09 9.69 4.51
CA GLU A 213 10.11 10.56 3.90
C GLU A 213 11.52 9.95 3.97
N ASN A 214 11.74 8.96 4.84
CA ASN A 214 12.97 8.20 4.88
C ASN A 214 12.96 7.11 3.79
N TRP A 215 14.15 6.64 3.41
CA TRP A 215 14.25 5.49 2.53
C TRP A 215 13.77 4.21 3.20
N HIS A 216 13.03 3.40 2.46
CA HIS A 216 12.62 2.06 2.85
C HIS A 216 12.93 1.10 1.71
N LEU A 217 13.56 -0.03 2.02
CA LEU A 217 13.76 -1.09 1.04
C LEU A 217 12.51 -1.97 0.97
N TYR A 218 11.89 -2.01 -0.18
CA TYR A 218 10.81 -2.93 -0.52
C TYR A 218 11.41 -4.15 -1.19
N ASP A 219 11.21 -5.32 -0.61
CA ASP A 219 11.75 -6.60 -1.08
C ASP A 219 10.60 -7.58 -1.31
N PHE A 220 10.21 -7.78 -2.55
CA PHE A 220 9.13 -8.67 -2.95
C PHE A 220 9.67 -9.95 -3.58
N ALA A 221 9.12 -11.10 -3.17
CA ALA A 221 9.40 -12.40 -3.75
C ALA A 221 8.13 -13.04 -4.32
N VAL A 222 8.23 -13.58 -5.53
CA VAL A 222 7.16 -14.38 -6.14
C VAL A 222 7.17 -15.76 -5.52
N HIS A 223 6.06 -16.14 -4.92
CA HIS A 223 5.88 -17.47 -4.31
C HIS A 223 5.12 -18.43 -5.19
N TRP A 224 4.30 -17.91 -6.08
CA TRP A 224 3.50 -18.73 -6.98
C TRP A 224 3.11 -17.95 -8.25
N LEU A 225 3.14 -18.65 -9.38
CA LEU A 225 2.53 -18.23 -10.64
C LEU A 225 1.83 -19.43 -11.27
N GLY A 226 0.52 -19.36 -11.47
CA GLY A 226 -0.25 -20.43 -12.10
C GLY A 226 -1.75 -20.17 -12.05
N GLY A 227 -2.53 -20.83 -12.90
CA GLY A 227 -3.98 -20.70 -12.94
C GLY A 227 -4.45 -19.25 -13.20
N GLY A 228 -3.67 -18.45 -13.96
CA GLY A 228 -3.94 -17.04 -14.22
C GLY A 228 -3.74 -16.12 -13.02
N ARG A 229 -2.99 -16.54 -11.99
CA ARG A 229 -2.73 -15.73 -10.77
C ARG A 229 -1.27 -15.81 -10.37
N GLY A 230 -0.76 -14.74 -9.77
CA GLY A 230 0.52 -14.69 -9.09
C GLY A 230 0.37 -14.38 -7.60
N LEU A 231 1.19 -14.97 -6.76
CA LEU A 231 1.33 -14.63 -5.34
C LEU A 231 2.70 -14.03 -5.11
N THR A 232 2.72 -12.83 -4.57
CA THR A 232 3.94 -12.14 -4.15
C THR A 232 3.86 -11.84 -2.66
N LEU A 233 4.92 -12.14 -1.93
CA LEU A 233 5.10 -11.72 -0.54
C LEU A 233 6.22 -10.68 -0.48
N GLY A 234 6.03 -9.63 0.31
CA GLY A 234 6.98 -8.54 0.45
C GLY A 234 7.36 -8.25 1.89
N HIS A 235 8.57 -7.79 2.07
CA HIS A 235 9.09 -7.25 3.32
C HIS A 235 9.56 -5.82 3.09
N ILE A 236 9.30 -4.94 4.04
CA ILE A 236 9.69 -3.54 3.95
C ILE A 236 10.59 -3.24 5.14
N PHE A 237 11.81 -2.76 4.83
CA PHE A 237 12.84 -2.51 5.83
C PHE A 237 13.21 -1.04 5.87
N MET A 238 13.46 -0.53 7.08
CA MET A 238 14.17 0.72 7.29
C MET A 238 15.67 0.55 6.95
N PRO A 239 16.43 1.64 6.71
CA PRO A 239 17.84 1.54 6.31
C PRO A 239 18.75 0.86 7.34
N ASP A 240 18.36 0.82 8.60
CA ASP A 240 19.05 0.12 9.69
C ASP A 240 18.73 -1.38 9.77
N GLY A 241 17.90 -1.88 8.85
CA GLY A 241 17.47 -3.27 8.78
C GLY A 241 16.24 -3.60 9.64
N ALA A 242 15.63 -2.64 10.30
CA ALA A 242 14.39 -2.86 11.04
C ALA A 242 13.22 -3.10 10.08
N HIS A 243 12.45 -4.18 10.36
CA HIS A 243 11.32 -4.65 9.54
C HIS A 243 10.01 -4.02 9.98
#